data_f0a392caa0812b343f659f10914cc47f
#
_entry.id   f0a392caa0812b343f659f10914cc47f
#
_cell.length_a   1.000
_cell.length_b   1.000
_cell.length_c   1.000
_cell.angle_alpha   90.00
_cell.angle_beta   90.00
_cell.angle_gamma   90.00
#
_symmetry.space_group_name_H-M   'P 1'
#
loop_
_entity.id
_entity.type
_entity.pdbx_description
1 polymer ?
#
loop_
_entity_poly.entity_id
_entity_poly.type
_entity_poly.pdbx_seq_one_letter_code
_entity_poly.pdbx_strand_id
1 'polypeptide(L)'
;MNSFYIFLIIWVLIAICTFVYLFFQSAPYGRHIKKGWGINISARLGWVVMESPCVVLMIAYGLIVRDQLNVVHEIFLLLWLTHYIHRTFIYPFAIEMTNPKMPVSIALSAFCFNIINVSIQAFGIFYFTEYASNWISSPTFIIGVTLFLMGMFINIKSDYFIASMKKKKGPGYHIPDGFLYKYVSA
;
A
#
# COMPACT_ATOMS: atom_id res chain seq x y z
N MET A 1 29.28 1.03 -8.59
CA MET A 1 27.89 0.63 -8.25
C MET A 1 27.04 1.88 -8.42
N ASN A 2 25.93 1.81 -9.18
CA ASN A 2 25.08 2.97 -9.42
C ASN A 2 24.47 3.45 -8.09
N SER A 3 24.42 4.76 -7.85
CA SER A 3 23.88 5.37 -6.62
C SER A 3 22.49 4.85 -6.26
N PHE A 4 21.68 4.48 -7.24
CA PHE A 4 20.37 3.87 -7.04
C PHE A 4 20.46 2.51 -6.34
N TYR A 5 21.38 1.64 -6.70
CA TYR A 5 21.56 0.34 -6.03
C TYR A 5 22.05 0.49 -4.59
N ILE A 6 22.92 1.48 -4.33
CA ILE A 6 23.33 1.80 -2.96
C ILE A 6 22.12 2.22 -2.14
N PHE A 7 21.29 3.10 -2.69
CA PHE A 7 20.06 3.54 -2.05
C PHE A 7 19.11 2.36 -1.75
N LEU A 8 18.91 1.44 -2.71
CA LEU A 8 18.07 0.25 -2.51
C LEU A 8 18.61 -0.65 -1.39
N ILE A 9 19.92 -0.87 -1.33
CA ILE A 9 20.55 -1.67 -0.26
C ILE A 9 20.29 -1.03 1.10
N ILE A 10 20.51 0.29 1.23
CA ILE A 10 20.23 1.01 2.47
C ILE A 10 18.75 0.87 2.84
N TRP A 11 17.85 1.00 1.87
CA TRP A 11 16.40 0.89 2.10
C TRP A 11 16.00 -0.50 2.58
N VAL A 12 16.58 -1.55 2.00
CA VAL A 12 16.38 -2.94 2.44
C VAL A 12 16.91 -3.15 3.87
N LEU A 13 18.08 -2.59 4.21
CA LEU A 13 18.64 -2.68 5.56
C LEU A 13 17.72 -1.98 6.58
N ILE A 14 17.17 -0.80 6.25
CA ILE A 14 16.19 -0.11 7.09
C ILE A 14 14.94 -0.98 7.28
N ALA A 15 14.45 -1.63 6.23
CA ALA A 15 13.29 -2.52 6.32
C ALA A 15 13.57 -3.72 7.25
N ILE A 16 14.74 -4.35 7.14
CA ILE A 16 15.15 -5.44 8.03
C ILE A 16 15.25 -4.96 9.48
N CYS A 17 15.88 -3.81 9.74
CA CYS A 17 15.99 -3.24 11.09
C CYS A 17 14.60 -2.94 11.67
N THR A 18 13.70 -2.37 10.87
CA THR A 18 12.31 -2.10 11.27
C THR A 18 11.56 -3.38 11.58
N PHE A 19 11.71 -4.41 10.74
CA PHE A 19 11.11 -5.72 10.96
C PHE A 19 11.57 -6.33 12.29
N VAL A 20 12.88 -6.35 12.57
CA VAL A 20 13.44 -6.84 13.84
C VAL A 20 12.91 -6.02 15.02
N TYR A 21 12.88 -4.68 14.91
CA TYR A 21 12.36 -3.80 15.95
C TYR A 21 10.89 -4.13 16.30
N LEU A 22 10.06 -4.44 15.33
CA LEU A 22 8.65 -4.75 15.51
C LEU A 22 8.38 -6.08 16.23
N PHE A 23 9.36 -6.98 16.36
CA PHE A 23 9.24 -8.13 17.25
C PHE A 23 9.23 -7.73 18.73
N PHE A 24 9.90 -6.64 19.07
CA PHE A 24 10.02 -6.17 20.46
C PHE A 24 9.03 -5.07 20.79
N GLN A 25 8.56 -4.32 19.79
CA GLN A 25 7.69 -3.15 19.99
C GLN A 25 6.53 -3.16 18.99
N SER A 26 5.30 -3.24 19.50
CA SER A 26 4.11 -3.07 18.64
C SER A 26 4.00 -1.62 18.16
N ALA A 27 3.73 -1.43 16.87
CA ALA A 27 3.45 -0.10 16.32
C ALA A 27 2.23 0.54 17.01
N PRO A 28 2.27 1.82 17.38
CA PRO A 28 1.21 2.52 18.14
C PRO A 28 0.05 2.94 17.23
N TYR A 29 -0.56 1.99 16.59
CA TYR A 29 -1.55 2.18 15.55
C TYR A 29 -2.73 1.21 15.74
N GLY A 30 -3.93 1.61 15.30
CA GLY A 30 -5.14 0.80 15.40
C GLY A 30 -5.48 0.48 16.88
N ARG A 31 -5.55 -0.81 17.24
CA ARG A 31 -5.81 -1.27 18.60
C ARG A 31 -4.65 -1.03 19.58
N HIS A 32 -3.45 -0.78 19.06
CA HIS A 32 -2.23 -0.57 19.86
C HIS A 32 -1.87 0.89 20.05
N ILE A 33 -2.83 1.82 19.89
CA ILE A 33 -2.60 3.24 20.16
C ILE A 33 -2.04 3.44 21.56
N LYS A 34 -0.91 4.15 21.63
CA LYS A 34 -0.19 4.50 22.88
C LYS A 34 -0.21 6.00 23.07
N LYS A 35 -0.21 6.45 24.33
CA LYS A 35 0.00 7.87 24.68
C LYS A 35 1.44 8.29 24.34
N GLY A 36 1.67 9.57 24.02
CA GLY A 36 3.01 10.11 23.80
C GLY A 36 3.47 10.12 22.34
N TRP A 37 2.63 9.73 21.38
CA TRP A 37 2.96 9.70 19.94
C TRP A 37 2.49 10.95 19.18
N GLY A 38 2.27 12.06 19.89
CA GLY A 38 1.91 13.35 19.32
C GLY A 38 0.40 13.59 19.26
N ILE A 39 0.02 14.61 18.49
CA ILE A 39 -1.36 15.04 18.32
C ILE A 39 -2.11 13.99 17.47
N ASN A 40 -3.35 13.73 17.84
CA ASN A 40 -4.23 12.84 17.10
C ASN A 40 -5.08 13.61 16.09
N ILE A 41 -5.17 13.08 14.88
CA ILE A 41 -6.05 13.52 13.81
C ILE A 41 -7.14 12.48 13.53
N SER A 42 -8.11 12.81 12.70
CA SER A 42 -9.05 11.82 12.16
C SER A 42 -8.30 10.69 11.46
N ALA A 43 -8.60 9.44 11.82
CA ALA A 43 -7.98 8.28 11.19
C ALA A 43 -8.24 8.23 9.67
N ARG A 44 -9.43 8.68 9.21
CA ARG A 44 -9.74 8.78 7.77
C ARG A 44 -8.85 9.80 7.07
N LEU A 45 -8.71 10.99 7.66
CA LEU A 45 -7.81 12.02 7.10
C LEU A 45 -6.36 11.54 7.09
N GLY A 46 -5.89 10.97 8.21
CA GLY A 46 -4.55 10.40 8.29
C GLY A 46 -4.30 9.34 7.24
N TRP A 47 -5.30 8.47 6.98
CA TRP A 47 -5.23 7.44 5.95
C TRP A 47 -5.11 8.04 4.54
N VAL A 48 -5.97 9.00 4.19
CA VAL A 48 -5.91 9.68 2.89
C VAL A 48 -4.57 10.38 2.69
N VAL A 49 -4.09 11.10 3.71
CA VAL A 49 -2.80 11.79 3.66
C VAL A 49 -1.65 10.82 3.46
N MET A 50 -1.56 9.74 4.23
CA MET A 50 -0.43 8.82 4.17
C MET A 50 -0.36 8.03 2.86
N GLU A 51 -1.50 7.73 2.22
CA GLU A 51 -1.55 6.95 0.98
C GLU A 51 -1.54 7.84 -0.29
N SER A 52 -1.86 9.14 -0.17
CA SER A 52 -1.95 10.05 -1.32
C SER A 52 -0.66 10.15 -2.18
N PRO A 53 0.58 10.05 -1.64
CA PRO A 53 1.77 10.07 -2.46
C PRO A 53 1.79 8.97 -3.52
N CYS A 54 1.25 7.79 -3.21
CA CYS A 54 1.21 6.68 -4.15
C CYS A 54 0.36 6.95 -5.39
N VAL A 55 -0.66 7.79 -5.28
CA VAL A 55 -1.50 8.21 -6.42
C VAL A 55 -0.85 9.41 -7.12
N VAL A 56 -0.58 10.48 -6.36
CA VAL A 56 -0.14 11.76 -6.92
C VAL A 56 1.21 11.63 -7.63
N LEU A 57 2.19 11.02 -6.97
CA LEU A 57 3.54 10.90 -7.55
C LEU A 57 3.58 9.90 -8.70
N MET A 58 2.84 8.78 -8.63
CA MET A 58 2.80 7.84 -9.75
C MET A 58 2.20 8.49 -11.01
N ILE A 59 1.13 9.29 -10.87
CA ILE A 59 0.59 10.08 -11.98
C ILE A 59 1.63 11.09 -12.48
N ALA A 60 2.28 11.81 -11.58
CA ALA A 60 3.28 12.81 -11.94
C ALA A 60 4.45 12.19 -12.73
N TYR A 61 5.01 11.08 -12.25
CA TYR A 61 6.07 10.34 -12.96
C TYR A 61 5.59 9.85 -14.35
N GLY A 62 4.39 9.27 -14.43
CA GLY A 62 3.81 8.83 -15.72
C GLY A 62 3.64 9.98 -16.70
N LEU A 63 3.19 11.16 -16.23
CA LEU A 63 3.04 12.35 -17.08
C LEU A 63 4.37 12.90 -17.57
N ILE A 64 5.42 12.85 -16.74
CA ILE A 64 6.78 13.31 -17.14
C ILE A 64 7.33 12.47 -18.30
N VAL A 65 7.07 11.17 -18.31
CA VAL A 65 7.61 10.25 -19.32
C VAL A 65 6.60 9.82 -20.36
N ARG A 66 5.43 10.45 -20.44
CA ARG A 66 4.27 10.02 -21.21
C ARG A 66 4.60 9.66 -22.67
N ASP A 67 5.51 10.41 -23.31
CA ASP A 67 5.87 10.26 -24.71
C ASP A 67 6.79 9.03 -24.96
N GLN A 68 7.27 8.40 -23.88
CA GLN A 68 8.12 7.20 -23.89
C GLN A 68 7.37 5.95 -23.45
N LEU A 69 6.11 6.10 -22.98
CA LEU A 69 5.31 4.98 -22.52
C LEU A 69 4.86 4.10 -23.68
N ASN A 70 4.94 2.79 -23.46
CA ASN A 70 4.28 1.81 -24.30
C ASN A 70 3.16 1.10 -23.52
N VAL A 71 2.43 0.22 -24.17
CA VAL A 71 1.28 -0.49 -23.58
C VAL A 71 1.60 -1.22 -22.28
N VAL A 72 2.83 -1.70 -22.10
CA VAL A 72 3.26 -2.39 -20.85
C VAL A 72 3.29 -1.41 -19.68
N HIS A 73 3.90 -0.24 -19.90
CA HIS A 73 3.96 0.83 -18.90
C HIS A 73 2.56 1.32 -18.53
N GLU A 74 1.69 1.48 -19.53
CA GLU A 74 0.30 1.91 -19.32
C GLU A 74 -0.48 0.91 -18.46
N ILE A 75 -0.31 -0.39 -18.70
CA ILE A 75 -0.93 -1.44 -17.89
C ILE A 75 -0.41 -1.39 -16.46
N PHE A 76 0.91 -1.26 -16.24
CA PHE A 76 1.47 -1.15 -14.89
C PHE A 76 0.96 0.10 -14.16
N LEU A 77 0.90 1.23 -14.86
CA LEU A 77 0.33 2.45 -14.33
C LEU A 77 -1.14 2.26 -13.92
N LEU A 78 -1.93 1.64 -14.78
CA LEU A 78 -3.34 1.36 -14.53
C LEU A 78 -3.53 0.43 -13.33
N LEU A 79 -2.77 -0.65 -13.24
CA LEU A 79 -2.83 -1.59 -12.10
C LEU A 79 -2.48 -0.88 -10.78
N TRP A 80 -1.39 -0.11 -10.77
CA TRP A 80 -0.98 0.66 -9.59
C TRP A 80 -2.06 1.66 -9.17
N LEU A 81 -2.54 2.48 -10.11
CA LEU A 81 -3.55 3.49 -9.81
C LEU A 81 -4.87 2.87 -9.36
N THR A 82 -5.31 1.77 -9.97
CA THR A 82 -6.52 1.06 -9.56
C THR A 82 -6.44 0.63 -8.09
N HIS A 83 -5.30 0.07 -7.68
CA HIS A 83 -5.09 -0.34 -6.29
C HIS A 83 -5.06 0.87 -5.34
N TYR A 84 -4.22 1.88 -5.64
CA TYR A 84 -4.02 2.99 -4.70
C TYR A 84 -5.18 4.00 -4.69
N ILE A 85 -5.92 4.20 -5.78
CA ILE A 85 -7.16 4.99 -5.76
C ILE A 85 -8.18 4.33 -4.84
N HIS A 86 -8.36 3.01 -4.95
CA HIS A 86 -9.24 2.28 -4.03
C HIS A 86 -8.77 2.45 -2.57
N ARG A 87 -7.49 2.23 -2.30
CA ARG A 87 -6.93 2.27 -0.95
C ARG A 87 -6.93 3.66 -0.33
N THR A 88 -6.71 4.71 -1.13
CA THR A 88 -6.63 6.09 -0.65
C THR A 88 -8.01 6.74 -0.50
N PHE A 89 -8.88 6.58 -1.48
CA PHE A 89 -10.10 7.37 -1.57
C PHE A 89 -11.40 6.57 -1.39
N ILE A 90 -11.37 5.25 -1.53
CA ILE A 90 -12.58 4.42 -1.37
C ILE A 90 -12.55 3.72 -0.01
N TYR A 91 -11.50 2.97 0.28
CA TYR A 91 -11.36 2.16 1.48
C TYR A 91 -11.63 2.92 2.79
N PRO A 92 -11.03 4.11 3.09
CA PRO A 92 -11.22 4.77 4.38
C PRO A 92 -12.64 5.29 4.62
N PHE A 93 -13.45 5.39 3.57
CA PHE A 93 -14.85 5.80 3.65
C PHE A 93 -15.83 4.62 3.57
N ALA A 94 -15.42 3.52 2.94
CA ALA A 94 -16.24 2.32 2.80
C ALA A 94 -16.24 1.45 4.05
N ILE A 95 -15.23 1.58 4.93
CA ILE A 95 -15.11 0.78 6.15
C ILE A 95 -15.22 1.63 7.41
N GLU A 96 -15.65 0.99 8.49
CA GLU A 96 -15.65 1.58 9.81
C GLU A 96 -14.27 1.38 10.46
N MET A 97 -13.57 2.49 10.71
CA MET A 97 -12.23 2.46 11.33
C MET A 97 -12.33 1.95 12.77
N THR A 98 -11.45 1.03 13.15
CA THR A 98 -11.40 0.46 14.53
C THR A 98 -11.17 1.55 15.57
N ASN A 99 -10.35 2.54 15.24
CA ASN A 99 -10.14 3.73 16.05
C ASN A 99 -10.39 4.96 15.16
N PRO A 100 -11.25 5.91 15.59
CA PRO A 100 -11.52 7.11 14.78
C PRO A 100 -10.35 8.10 14.75
N LYS A 101 -9.33 7.88 15.58
CA LYS A 101 -8.15 8.76 15.71
C LYS A 101 -6.87 8.03 15.35
N MET A 102 -5.90 8.77 14.80
CA MET A 102 -4.56 8.32 14.45
C MET A 102 -3.54 9.38 14.87
N PRO A 103 -2.39 9.02 15.46
CA PRO A 103 -1.31 9.95 15.71
C PRO A 103 -0.76 10.54 14.41
N VAL A 104 -0.52 11.86 14.38
CA VAL A 104 0.07 12.55 13.23
C VAL A 104 1.44 11.95 12.87
N SER A 105 2.23 11.55 13.86
CA SER A 105 3.54 10.92 13.65
C SER A 105 3.44 9.65 12.80
N ILE A 106 2.39 8.83 13.00
CA ILE A 106 2.15 7.63 12.20
C ILE A 106 1.76 7.99 10.76
N ALA A 107 0.84 8.95 10.60
CA ALA A 107 0.45 9.41 9.26
C ALA A 107 1.65 9.98 8.48
N LEU A 108 2.49 10.80 9.13
CA LEU A 108 3.68 11.38 8.50
C LEU A 108 4.76 10.34 8.18
N SER A 109 5.04 9.39 9.07
CA SER A 109 6.01 8.34 8.79
C SER A 109 5.58 7.47 7.60
N ALA A 110 4.29 7.11 7.53
CA ALA A 110 3.74 6.37 6.40
C ALA A 110 3.73 7.21 5.11
N PHE A 111 3.46 8.53 5.20
CA PHE A 111 3.54 9.45 4.08
C PHE A 111 4.97 9.50 3.50
N CYS A 112 5.99 9.68 4.36
CA CYS A 112 7.38 9.67 3.92
C CYS A 112 7.79 8.30 3.33
N PHE A 113 7.37 7.20 3.96
CA PHE A 113 7.58 5.86 3.42
C PHE A 113 6.98 5.73 2.03
N ASN A 114 5.75 6.17 1.82
CA ASN A 114 5.06 6.07 0.54
C ASN A 114 5.67 6.94 -0.56
N ILE A 115 6.23 8.13 -0.23
CA ILE A 115 7.02 8.91 -1.19
C ILE A 115 8.20 8.07 -1.72
N ILE A 116 8.95 7.44 -0.82
CA ILE A 116 10.12 6.64 -1.20
C ILE A 116 9.66 5.40 -1.98
N ASN A 117 8.64 4.69 -1.48
CA ASN A 117 8.11 3.48 -2.11
C ASN A 117 7.65 3.73 -3.55
N VAL A 118 6.78 4.74 -3.76
CA VAL A 118 6.28 5.05 -5.11
C VAL A 118 7.41 5.52 -6.04
N SER A 119 8.39 6.26 -5.52
CA SER A 119 9.54 6.69 -6.32
C SER A 119 10.38 5.51 -6.78
N ILE A 120 10.69 4.55 -5.89
CA ILE A 120 11.41 3.32 -6.26
C ILE A 120 10.66 2.56 -7.37
N GLN A 121 9.34 2.38 -7.22
CA GLN A 121 8.53 1.68 -8.20
C GLN A 121 8.46 2.42 -9.54
N ALA A 122 8.24 3.72 -9.52
CA ALA A 122 8.20 4.54 -10.72
C ALA A 122 9.53 4.55 -11.47
N PHE A 123 10.65 4.69 -10.75
CA PHE A 123 11.98 4.59 -11.36
C PHE A 123 12.23 3.20 -11.94
N GLY A 124 11.87 2.14 -11.23
CA GLY A 124 11.98 0.77 -11.75
C GLY A 124 11.18 0.56 -13.03
N ILE A 125 9.93 1.01 -13.05
CA ILE A 125 9.01 0.81 -14.17
C ILE A 125 9.39 1.71 -15.36
N PHE A 126 9.67 3.00 -15.13
CA PHE A 126 9.74 3.98 -16.20
C PHE A 126 11.15 4.31 -16.68
N TYR A 127 12.18 4.08 -15.86
CA TYR A 127 13.54 4.55 -16.19
C TYR A 127 14.59 3.45 -16.24
N PHE A 128 14.41 2.35 -15.48
CA PHE A 128 15.45 1.32 -15.39
C PHE A 128 15.12 0.04 -16.16
N THR A 129 13.90 -0.12 -16.62
CA THR A 129 13.48 -1.33 -17.34
C THR A 129 12.88 -0.94 -18.69
N GLU A 130 13.45 -1.50 -19.74
CA GLU A 130 12.87 -1.41 -21.09
C GLU A 130 11.95 -2.61 -21.32
N TYR A 131 10.72 -2.34 -21.71
CA TYR A 131 9.73 -3.36 -22.03
C TYR A 131 9.43 -3.33 -23.53
N ALA A 132 9.63 -4.45 -24.21
CA ALA A 132 9.12 -4.62 -25.57
C ALA A 132 7.59 -4.68 -25.54
N SER A 133 6.91 -4.02 -26.49
CA SER A 133 5.44 -3.97 -26.51
C SER A 133 4.78 -5.37 -26.62
N ASN A 134 5.45 -6.34 -27.23
CA ASN A 134 4.99 -7.73 -27.32
C ASN A 134 5.16 -8.53 -26.01
N TRP A 135 5.82 -7.96 -24.99
CA TRP A 135 6.01 -8.63 -23.70
C TRP A 135 4.69 -8.90 -22.97
N ILE A 136 3.62 -8.14 -23.31
CA ILE A 136 2.27 -8.39 -22.77
C ILE A 136 1.78 -9.82 -23.02
N SER A 137 2.28 -10.49 -24.07
CA SER A 137 1.94 -11.87 -24.41
C SER A 137 2.85 -12.91 -23.73
N SER A 138 3.83 -12.47 -22.94
CA SER A 138 4.74 -13.38 -22.24
C SER A 138 4.03 -14.07 -21.07
N PRO A 139 4.36 -15.34 -20.80
CA PRO A 139 3.81 -16.04 -19.64
C PRO A 139 4.09 -15.30 -18.32
N THR A 140 5.27 -14.69 -18.18
CA THR A 140 5.65 -13.92 -16.98
C THR A 140 4.73 -12.74 -16.74
N PHE A 141 4.41 -11.97 -17.80
CA PHE A 141 3.50 -10.84 -17.70
C PHE A 141 2.08 -11.30 -17.34
N ILE A 142 1.56 -12.30 -18.04
CA ILE A 142 0.20 -12.82 -17.83
C ILE A 142 0.05 -13.36 -16.41
N ILE A 143 1.02 -14.16 -15.95
CA ILE A 143 1.02 -14.70 -14.58
C ILE A 143 1.10 -13.54 -13.57
N GLY A 144 1.98 -12.56 -13.78
CA GLY A 144 2.15 -11.41 -12.87
C GLY A 144 0.87 -10.58 -12.73
N VAL A 145 0.23 -10.23 -13.86
CA VAL A 145 -1.05 -9.51 -13.85
C VAL A 145 -2.15 -10.33 -13.18
N THR A 146 -2.23 -11.63 -13.45
CA THR A 146 -3.21 -12.53 -12.83
C THR A 146 -3.03 -12.58 -11.32
N LEU A 147 -1.79 -12.76 -10.84
CA LEU A 147 -1.49 -12.76 -9.40
C LEU A 147 -1.80 -11.43 -8.74
N PHE A 148 -1.52 -10.31 -9.41
CA PHE A 148 -1.87 -8.98 -8.93
C PHE A 148 -3.38 -8.83 -8.76
N LEU A 149 -4.17 -9.17 -9.78
CA LEU A 149 -5.63 -9.06 -9.75
C LEU A 149 -6.25 -9.99 -8.70
N MET A 150 -5.74 -11.21 -8.57
CA MET A 150 -6.15 -12.13 -7.51
C MET A 150 -5.83 -11.57 -6.12
N GLY A 151 -4.61 -11.05 -5.92
CA GLY A 151 -4.20 -10.45 -4.65
C GLY A 151 -5.05 -9.23 -4.29
N MET A 152 -5.32 -8.36 -5.26
CA MET A 152 -6.18 -7.20 -5.08
C MET A 152 -7.62 -7.61 -4.72
N PHE A 153 -8.18 -8.60 -5.41
CA PHE A 153 -9.51 -9.13 -5.08
C PHE A 153 -9.56 -9.69 -3.65
N ILE A 154 -8.57 -10.49 -3.27
CA ILE A 154 -8.46 -11.05 -1.92
C ILE A 154 -8.36 -9.93 -0.87
N ASN A 155 -7.52 -8.92 -1.12
CA ASN A 155 -7.34 -7.78 -0.21
C ASN A 155 -8.68 -7.04 -0.01
N ILE A 156 -9.33 -6.63 -1.09
CA ILE A 156 -10.61 -5.92 -1.04
C ILE A 156 -11.67 -6.76 -0.32
N LYS A 157 -11.82 -8.03 -0.67
CA LYS A 157 -12.78 -8.94 -0.02
C LYS A 157 -12.50 -9.11 1.47
N SER A 158 -11.24 -9.23 1.87
CA SER A 158 -10.84 -9.35 3.27
C SER A 158 -11.20 -8.10 4.06
N ASP A 159 -10.94 -6.92 3.52
CA ASP A 159 -11.25 -5.64 4.16
C ASP A 159 -12.76 -5.49 4.38
N TYR A 160 -13.56 -5.74 3.35
CA TYR A 160 -15.03 -5.68 3.45
C TYR A 160 -15.60 -6.79 4.36
N PHE A 161 -14.98 -7.97 4.39
CA PHE A 161 -15.38 -9.03 5.31
C PHE A 161 -15.19 -8.59 6.77
N ILE A 162 -14.03 -8.03 7.12
CA ILE A 162 -13.78 -7.48 8.46
C ILE A 162 -14.76 -6.36 8.80
N ALA A 163 -15.00 -5.44 7.86
CA ALA A 163 -15.95 -4.34 8.06
C ALA A 163 -17.37 -4.84 8.33
N SER A 164 -17.84 -5.82 7.55
CA SER A 164 -19.16 -6.42 7.72
C SER A 164 -19.31 -7.18 9.06
N MET A 165 -18.24 -7.87 9.47
CA MET A 165 -18.19 -8.56 10.75
C MET A 165 -18.29 -7.59 11.93
N LYS A 166 -17.55 -6.47 11.90
CA LYS A 166 -17.63 -5.42 12.92
C LYS A 166 -19.04 -4.83 13.02
N LYS A 167 -19.67 -4.56 11.88
CA LYS A 167 -21.06 -4.06 11.84
C LYS A 167 -22.05 -5.04 12.47
N LYS A 168 -21.82 -6.36 12.33
CA LYS A 168 -22.70 -7.41 12.90
C LYS A 168 -22.45 -7.66 14.38
N LYS A 169 -21.18 -7.72 14.81
CA LYS A 169 -20.78 -8.09 16.18
C LYS A 169 -20.70 -6.89 17.13
N GLY A 170 -20.81 -5.66 16.61
CA GLY A 170 -20.71 -4.43 17.41
C GLY A 170 -19.27 -4.00 17.70
N PRO A 171 -19.09 -2.95 18.55
CA PRO A 171 -17.78 -2.45 18.90
C PRO A 171 -16.97 -3.47 19.69
N GLY A 172 -15.65 -3.53 19.41
CA GLY A 172 -14.73 -4.45 20.06
C GLY A 172 -13.80 -5.16 19.10
N TYR A 173 -12.89 -5.95 19.67
CA TYR A 173 -12.00 -6.80 18.90
C TYR A 173 -12.66 -8.17 18.67
N HIS A 174 -12.83 -8.53 17.41
CA HIS A 174 -13.37 -9.82 17.00
C HIS A 174 -12.37 -10.52 16.07
N ILE A 175 -12.07 -11.77 16.38
CA ILE A 175 -11.24 -12.62 15.50
C ILE A 175 -12.11 -13.02 14.31
N PRO A 176 -11.69 -12.71 13.07
CA PRO A 176 -12.42 -13.15 11.88
C PRO A 176 -12.24 -14.68 11.71
N ASP A 177 -13.33 -15.37 11.40
CA ASP A 177 -13.40 -16.83 11.28
C ASP A 177 -13.93 -17.33 9.92
N GLY A 178 -14.11 -16.39 8.96
CA GLY A 178 -14.63 -16.69 7.64
C GLY A 178 -13.70 -16.27 6.51
N PHE A 179 -14.06 -16.58 5.26
CA PHE A 179 -13.26 -16.34 4.07
C PHE A 179 -11.85 -16.93 4.24
N LEU A 180 -10.79 -16.23 3.86
CA LEU A 180 -9.41 -16.72 4.03
C LEU A 180 -8.93 -16.73 5.49
N TYR A 181 -9.57 -15.98 6.39
CA TYR A 181 -9.24 -16.00 7.83
C TYR A 181 -9.50 -17.34 8.50
N LYS A 182 -10.24 -18.23 7.84
CA LYS A 182 -10.37 -19.62 8.25
C LYS A 182 -9.04 -20.41 8.19
N TYR A 183 -8.12 -19.96 7.31
CA TYR A 183 -6.85 -20.65 7.04
C TYR A 183 -5.63 -19.84 7.50
N VAL A 184 -5.75 -18.53 7.54
CA VAL A 184 -4.65 -17.61 7.87
C VAL A 184 -5.14 -16.60 8.90
N SER A 185 -4.48 -16.55 10.06
CA SER A 185 -4.71 -15.50 11.07
C SER A 185 -4.00 -14.21 10.66
N ALA A 186 -4.67 -13.09 10.81
CA ALA A 186 -4.08 -11.77 10.64
C ALA A 186 -3.90 -11.06 11.98
#